data_e1b223bdd8fa19837ae28ceaddc82540
#
_entry.id   e1b223bdd8fa19837ae28ceaddc82540
#
_cell.length_a   1.000
_cell.length_b   1.000
_cell.length_c   1.000
_cell.angle_alpha   90.00
_cell.angle_beta   90.00
_cell.angle_gamma   90.00
#
_symmetry.space_group_name_H-M   'P 1'
#
loop_
_entity.id
_entity.type
_entity.pdbx_description
1 polymer ?
#
loop_
_entity_poly.entity_id
_entity_poly.type
_entity_poly.pdbx_seq_one_letter_code
_entity_poly.pdbx_strand_id
1 'polypeptide(L)'
;DGLSDEYEAGIGTNPYEVDTDGDGLWDGVETNSGTFVDIDSDTGTNPLSTDSDNDGLEDDDEILCRLYTLSGRFCSHPLDSDSDNDGLLDGDEYYNHVTNPIDNDSDDDGLTDGLELGVDIDIWELEYNLLSCDNKNGDPLADCVEDWQPDEDGNSTTDPLDKDTDGDGIEDGDED
;
A
#
# COMPACT_ATOMS: atom_id res chain seq x y z
N ASP A 1 -6.25 24.64 -10.30
CA ASP A 1 -5.43 24.09 -9.23
C ASP A 1 -4.99 25.13 -8.21
N GLY A 2 -4.81 26.41 -8.60
CA GLY A 2 -4.44 27.54 -7.73
C GLY A 2 -2.96 27.87 -7.73
N LEU A 3 -2.15 27.16 -8.49
CA LEU A 3 -0.74 27.44 -8.71
C LEU A 3 -0.53 28.54 -9.76
N SER A 4 0.66 29.11 -9.84
CA SER A 4 1.01 30.08 -10.87
C SER A 4 1.91 29.43 -11.92
N ASP A 5 1.79 29.85 -13.19
CA ASP A 5 2.60 29.33 -14.30
C ASP A 5 4.12 29.30 -14.00
N GLU A 6 4.61 30.28 -13.19
CA GLU A 6 6.02 30.35 -12.81
C GLU A 6 6.39 29.27 -11.78
N TYR A 7 5.47 28.96 -10.85
CA TYR A 7 5.67 27.90 -9.86
C TYR A 7 5.59 26.52 -10.53
N GLU A 8 4.58 26.30 -11.35
CA GLU A 8 4.36 25.07 -12.12
C GLU A 8 5.56 24.76 -13.03
N ALA A 9 6.05 25.77 -13.75
CA ALA A 9 7.29 25.63 -14.53
C ALA A 9 8.51 25.26 -13.66
N GLY A 10 8.48 25.60 -12.39
CA GLY A 10 9.55 25.27 -11.41
C GLY A 10 9.49 23.84 -10.89
N ILE A 11 8.29 23.28 -10.72
CA ILE A 11 8.07 21.90 -10.24
C ILE A 11 7.87 20.89 -11.37
N GLY A 12 7.61 21.38 -12.60
CA GLY A 12 7.51 20.56 -13.81
C GLY A 12 6.08 20.20 -14.23
N THR A 13 5.08 20.73 -13.55
CA THR A 13 3.67 20.54 -13.94
C THR A 13 3.27 21.39 -15.13
N ASN A 14 2.10 21.15 -15.70
CA ASN A 14 1.62 21.79 -16.92
C ASN A 14 0.65 22.95 -16.60
N PRO A 15 1.05 24.24 -16.79
CA PRO A 15 0.21 25.38 -16.45
C PRO A 15 -1.09 25.54 -17.26
N TYR A 16 -1.39 24.61 -18.15
CA TYR A 16 -2.64 24.58 -18.93
C TYR A 16 -3.57 23.43 -18.51
N GLU A 17 -3.14 22.59 -17.61
CA GLU A 17 -3.90 21.47 -17.02
C GLU A 17 -3.95 21.68 -15.50
N VAL A 18 -5.00 21.25 -14.86
CA VAL A 18 -5.18 21.39 -13.41
C VAL A 18 -4.72 20.16 -12.67
N ASP A 19 -4.40 19.11 -13.42
CA ASP A 19 -4.04 17.77 -13.04
C ASP A 19 -3.09 17.26 -14.13
N THR A 20 -1.80 17.29 -13.85
CA THR A 20 -0.76 17.10 -14.86
C THR A 20 -0.53 15.66 -15.24
N ASP A 21 -0.61 14.73 -14.30
CA ASP A 21 -0.43 13.29 -14.55
C ASP A 21 -1.74 12.56 -14.85
N GLY A 22 -2.89 13.14 -14.47
CA GLY A 22 -4.21 12.68 -14.87
C GLY A 22 -4.83 11.66 -13.94
N ASP A 23 -4.36 11.53 -12.71
CA ASP A 23 -4.89 10.60 -11.72
C ASP A 23 -6.22 11.08 -11.08
N GLY A 24 -6.55 12.36 -11.19
CA GLY A 24 -7.79 12.96 -10.66
C GLY A 24 -7.58 13.85 -9.44
N LEU A 25 -6.37 13.94 -8.91
CA LEU A 25 -5.94 14.97 -7.97
C LEU A 25 -5.46 16.20 -8.73
N TRP A 26 -5.47 17.34 -8.12
CA TRP A 26 -5.01 18.57 -8.74
C TRP A 26 -3.59 18.89 -8.30
N ASP A 27 -2.75 19.35 -9.21
CA ASP A 27 -1.35 19.74 -8.92
C ASP A 27 -1.22 20.63 -7.67
N GLY A 28 -2.25 21.43 -7.37
CA GLY A 28 -2.27 22.34 -6.23
C GLY A 28 -2.45 21.69 -4.87
N VAL A 29 -2.92 20.44 -4.81
CA VAL A 29 -3.02 19.66 -3.57
C VAL A 29 -1.92 18.61 -3.46
N GLU A 30 -1.23 18.33 -4.55
CA GLU A 30 -0.12 17.40 -4.63
C GLU A 30 1.21 18.12 -4.42
N THR A 31 1.66 18.16 -3.19
CA THR A 31 2.81 19.00 -2.83
C THR A 31 4.16 18.31 -2.98
N ASN A 32 4.18 17.01 -3.27
CA ASN A 32 5.38 16.16 -3.27
C ASN A 32 6.18 16.28 -1.96
N SER A 33 5.45 16.47 -0.86
CA SER A 33 6.05 16.63 0.48
C SER A 33 6.37 15.29 1.14
N GLY A 34 5.81 14.19 0.63
CA GLY A 34 5.90 12.89 1.25
C GLY A 34 5.14 12.80 2.57
N THR A 35 4.15 13.68 2.78
CA THR A 35 3.35 13.69 4.01
C THR A 35 1.90 14.00 3.68
N PHE A 36 1.02 13.04 3.86
CA PHE A 36 -0.42 13.23 3.71
C PHE A 36 -0.98 14.05 4.88
N VAL A 37 -1.70 15.12 4.56
CA VAL A 37 -2.39 15.99 5.54
C VAL A 37 -3.90 15.87 5.37
N ASP A 38 -4.41 16.21 4.21
CA ASP A 38 -5.81 16.00 3.81
C ASP A 38 -5.98 16.20 2.29
N ILE A 39 -7.06 15.64 1.73
CA ILE A 39 -7.33 15.63 0.28
C ILE A 39 -7.55 17.03 -0.33
N ASP A 40 -7.98 18.00 0.45
CA ASP A 40 -8.36 19.32 -0.07
C ASP A 40 -7.20 20.32 -0.03
N SER A 41 -6.10 20.00 0.66
CA SER A 41 -5.01 20.96 0.88
C SER A 41 -3.61 20.43 0.64
N ASP A 42 -3.33 19.20 0.99
CA ASP A 42 -2.00 18.59 0.90
C ASP A 42 -2.10 17.07 0.97
N THR A 43 -2.05 16.41 -0.18
CA THR A 43 -2.01 14.96 -0.27
C THR A 43 -0.60 14.40 -0.06
N GLY A 44 0.41 15.23 -0.22
CA GLY A 44 1.82 14.83 -0.15
C GLY A 44 2.33 14.06 -1.36
N THR A 45 1.43 13.67 -2.25
CA THR A 45 1.68 12.90 -3.48
C THR A 45 2.48 13.69 -4.51
N ASN A 46 2.91 13.02 -5.56
CA ASN A 46 3.76 13.60 -6.60
C ASN A 46 2.94 13.99 -7.83
N PRO A 47 2.72 15.28 -8.15
CA PRO A 47 1.88 15.74 -9.26
C PRO A 47 2.40 15.37 -10.68
N LEU A 48 3.39 14.51 -10.76
CA LEU A 48 3.97 13.98 -12.00
C LEU A 48 3.93 12.45 -12.06
N SER A 49 3.26 11.79 -11.08
CA SER A 49 3.16 10.34 -11.02
C SER A 49 1.81 9.96 -10.45
N THR A 50 0.99 9.28 -11.22
CA THR A 50 -0.35 8.79 -10.82
C THR A 50 -0.33 7.78 -9.67
N ASP A 51 0.83 7.28 -9.29
CA ASP A 51 1.11 6.28 -8.28
C ASP A 51 2.42 6.72 -7.59
N SER A 52 2.30 7.26 -6.39
CA SER A 52 3.41 7.95 -5.71
C SER A 52 4.35 7.01 -4.98
N ASP A 53 3.86 5.89 -4.46
CA ASP A 53 4.66 4.90 -3.71
C ASP A 53 4.99 3.65 -4.53
N ASN A 54 4.42 3.55 -5.74
CA ASN A 54 4.66 2.51 -6.74
C ASN A 54 4.18 1.11 -6.32
N ASP A 55 3.08 1.03 -5.64
CA ASP A 55 2.43 -0.23 -5.28
C ASP A 55 1.49 -0.78 -6.36
N GLY A 56 1.13 0.05 -7.34
CA GLY A 56 0.24 -0.30 -8.46
C GLY A 56 -1.18 0.22 -8.33
N LEU A 57 -1.52 0.93 -7.26
CA LEU A 57 -2.76 1.70 -7.12
C LEU A 57 -2.52 3.16 -7.54
N GLU A 58 -3.55 3.85 -7.99
CA GLU A 58 -3.46 5.29 -8.29
C GLU A 58 -3.79 6.10 -7.02
N ASP A 59 -3.05 7.17 -6.77
CA ASP A 59 -3.16 7.99 -5.55
C ASP A 59 -4.61 8.42 -5.24
N ASP A 60 -5.40 8.78 -6.27
CA ASP A 60 -6.79 9.21 -6.09
C ASP A 60 -7.74 8.04 -5.77
N ASP A 61 -7.48 6.84 -6.27
CA ASP A 61 -8.25 5.64 -5.95
C ASP A 61 -8.09 5.25 -4.49
N GLU A 62 -6.89 5.39 -3.93
CA GLU A 62 -6.59 5.15 -2.53
C GLU A 62 -7.24 6.22 -1.62
N ILE A 63 -6.96 7.50 -1.88
CA ILE A 63 -7.46 8.63 -1.07
C ILE A 63 -8.99 8.72 -1.11
N LEU A 64 -9.60 8.52 -2.29
CA LEU A 64 -11.05 8.58 -2.47
C LEU A 64 -11.75 7.26 -2.13
N CYS A 65 -10.97 6.28 -1.68
CA CYS A 65 -11.48 4.96 -1.31
C CYS A 65 -12.33 4.35 -2.44
N ARG A 66 -11.85 4.33 -3.65
CA ARG A 66 -12.60 3.80 -4.80
C ARG A 66 -12.47 2.30 -4.95
N LEU A 67 -11.58 1.69 -4.18
CA LEU A 67 -11.24 0.28 -4.24
C LEU A 67 -12.20 -0.57 -3.38
N TYR A 68 -12.41 -1.81 -3.80
CA TYR A 68 -13.33 -2.75 -3.16
C TYR A 68 -12.75 -4.17 -3.15
N THR A 69 -12.65 -4.77 -1.97
CA THR A 69 -12.37 -6.20 -1.80
C THR A 69 -13.64 -6.95 -1.34
N LEU A 70 -13.51 -8.24 -1.05
CA LEU A 70 -14.60 -9.04 -0.46
C LEU A 70 -15.03 -8.50 0.91
N SER A 71 -14.09 -7.93 1.67
CA SER A 71 -14.32 -7.30 2.98
C SER A 71 -15.02 -5.93 2.87
N GLY A 72 -15.02 -5.31 1.68
CA GLY A 72 -15.73 -4.06 1.44
C GLY A 72 -14.91 -3.00 0.71
N ARG A 73 -15.21 -1.74 1.00
CA ARG A 73 -14.49 -0.58 0.48
C ARG A 73 -13.38 -0.20 1.44
N PHE A 74 -12.20 0.06 0.93
CA PHE A 74 -11.04 0.50 1.71
C PHE A 74 -10.39 1.76 1.14
N CYS A 75 -9.55 2.39 1.93
CA CYS A 75 -8.67 3.48 1.55
C CYS A 75 -7.28 3.09 2.07
N SER A 76 -6.39 2.74 1.20
CA SER A 76 -4.97 2.60 1.55
C SER A 76 -4.28 3.97 1.65
N HIS A 77 -3.01 3.99 1.91
CA HIS A 77 -2.28 5.22 2.11
C HIS A 77 -1.39 5.53 0.89
N PRO A 78 -1.62 6.61 0.10
CA PRO A 78 -1.00 6.87 -1.21
C PRO A 78 0.53 7.14 -1.16
N LEU A 79 1.17 6.95 -0.02
CA LEU A 79 2.60 7.15 0.21
C LEU A 79 3.19 6.00 1.03
N ASP A 80 2.47 4.89 1.15
CA ASP A 80 2.86 3.71 1.91
C ASP A 80 2.39 2.47 1.15
N SER A 81 3.28 1.82 0.45
CA SER A 81 2.98 0.74 -0.48
C SER A 81 2.55 -0.59 0.16
N ASP A 82 2.53 -0.67 1.49
CA ASP A 82 2.13 -1.83 2.30
C ASP A 82 1.48 -1.26 3.57
N SER A 83 0.21 -0.87 3.45
CA SER A 83 -0.50 -0.04 4.43
C SER A 83 -0.73 -0.72 5.78
N ASP A 84 -0.80 -2.06 5.83
CA ASP A 84 -1.01 -2.84 7.06
C ASP A 84 0.24 -3.59 7.54
N ASN A 85 1.31 -3.54 6.74
CA ASN A 85 2.64 -4.09 7.03
C ASN A 85 2.66 -5.63 7.18
N ASP A 86 1.92 -6.32 6.33
CA ASP A 86 1.89 -7.79 6.30
C ASP A 86 2.90 -8.40 5.30
N GLY A 87 3.57 -7.54 4.52
CA GLY A 87 4.58 -7.90 3.52
C GLY A 87 4.05 -8.04 2.10
N LEU A 88 2.76 -7.82 1.87
CA LEU A 88 2.18 -7.66 0.54
C LEU A 88 2.09 -6.17 0.18
N LEU A 89 2.11 -5.85 -1.10
CA LEU A 89 1.81 -4.49 -1.53
C LEU A 89 0.29 -4.31 -1.67
N ASP A 90 -0.23 -3.13 -1.34
CA ASP A 90 -1.66 -2.82 -1.42
C ASP A 90 -2.25 -3.14 -2.80
N GLY A 91 -1.49 -2.84 -3.88
CA GLY A 91 -1.88 -3.17 -5.24
C GLY A 91 -1.87 -4.67 -5.56
N ASP A 92 -0.93 -5.43 -5.02
CA ASP A 92 -0.89 -6.89 -5.16
C ASP A 92 -2.06 -7.56 -4.45
N GLU A 93 -2.37 -7.12 -3.25
CA GLU A 93 -3.53 -7.58 -2.50
C GLU A 93 -4.82 -7.33 -3.27
N TYR A 94 -4.98 -6.11 -3.77
CA TYR A 94 -6.18 -5.73 -4.50
C TYR A 94 -6.37 -6.49 -5.81
N TYR A 95 -5.30 -6.62 -6.63
CA TYR A 95 -5.41 -7.20 -7.98
C TYR A 95 -5.21 -8.70 -8.04
N ASN A 96 -4.38 -9.26 -7.17
CA ASN A 96 -3.90 -10.64 -7.29
C ASN A 96 -4.46 -11.56 -6.20
N HIS A 97 -4.59 -11.09 -4.97
CA HIS A 97 -4.96 -11.91 -3.81
C HIS A 97 -6.39 -11.66 -3.34
N VAL A 98 -6.94 -10.45 -3.57
CA VAL A 98 -8.27 -10.02 -3.11
C VAL A 98 -8.37 -9.94 -1.58
N THR A 99 -7.24 -9.88 -0.91
CA THR A 99 -7.11 -9.59 0.51
C THR A 99 -7.40 -8.11 0.80
N ASN A 100 -7.31 -7.67 2.03
CA ASN A 100 -7.67 -6.31 2.42
C ASN A 100 -6.44 -5.49 2.78
N PRO A 101 -5.96 -4.55 1.94
CA PRO A 101 -4.72 -3.79 2.13
C PRO A 101 -4.62 -2.91 3.40
N ILE A 102 -5.56 -3.01 4.32
CA ILE A 102 -5.58 -2.30 5.61
C ILE A 102 -5.92 -3.24 6.76
N ASP A 103 -5.80 -4.54 6.55
CA ASP A 103 -6.12 -5.58 7.52
C ASP A 103 -5.21 -6.77 7.28
N ASN A 104 -4.15 -6.87 8.03
CA ASN A 104 -3.06 -7.82 7.85
C ASN A 104 -3.41 -9.29 8.08
N ASP A 105 -4.67 -9.61 8.39
CA ASP A 105 -5.22 -10.95 8.65
C ASP A 105 -6.67 -10.94 8.14
N SER A 106 -6.84 -11.09 6.82
CA SER A 106 -8.11 -10.86 6.12
C SER A 106 -9.25 -11.79 6.54
N ASP A 107 -8.93 -12.96 7.07
CA ASP A 107 -9.92 -13.93 7.55
C ASP A 107 -10.00 -14.07 9.08
N ASP A 108 -9.14 -13.38 9.85
CA ASP A 108 -9.07 -13.35 11.30
C ASP A 108 -8.74 -14.74 11.94
N ASP A 109 -7.84 -15.52 11.34
CA ASP A 109 -7.43 -16.82 11.89
C ASP A 109 -6.18 -16.76 12.76
N GLY A 110 -5.42 -15.66 12.65
CA GLY A 110 -4.23 -15.35 13.44
C GLY A 110 -2.91 -15.46 12.68
N LEU A 111 -2.92 -15.89 11.41
CA LEU A 111 -1.82 -15.71 10.48
C LEU A 111 -2.00 -14.40 9.71
N THR A 112 -0.92 -13.80 9.21
CA THR A 112 -1.04 -12.64 8.32
C THR A 112 -1.13 -13.11 6.88
N ASP A 113 -1.84 -12.35 6.01
CA ASP A 113 -2.03 -12.70 4.61
C ASP A 113 -0.70 -12.96 3.88
N GLY A 114 0.31 -12.12 4.17
CA GLY A 114 1.66 -12.30 3.62
C GLY A 114 2.35 -13.57 4.10
N LEU A 115 2.17 -13.97 5.36
CA LEU A 115 2.71 -15.22 5.90
C LEU A 115 2.08 -16.43 5.23
N GLU A 116 0.75 -16.43 5.08
CA GLU A 116 0.00 -17.51 4.44
C GLU A 116 0.37 -17.70 2.97
N LEU A 117 0.66 -16.60 2.28
CA LEU A 117 1.15 -16.63 0.89
C LEU A 117 2.64 -16.96 0.76
N GLY A 118 3.32 -17.20 1.89
CA GLY A 118 4.73 -17.57 1.92
C GLY A 118 5.65 -16.43 1.48
N VAL A 119 5.33 -15.20 1.85
CA VAL A 119 6.18 -14.03 1.57
C VAL A 119 7.43 -14.11 2.42
N ASP A 120 8.58 -14.29 1.78
CA ASP A 120 9.91 -14.39 2.40
C ASP A 120 10.57 -13.01 2.37
N ILE A 121 11.17 -12.62 3.50
CA ILE A 121 11.90 -11.34 3.65
C ILE A 121 12.97 -11.13 2.57
N ASP A 122 13.62 -12.22 2.13
CA ASP A 122 14.69 -12.15 1.13
C ASP A 122 14.14 -11.77 -0.26
N ILE A 123 12.88 -12.09 -0.56
CA ILE A 123 12.20 -11.75 -1.82
C ILE A 123 11.66 -10.32 -1.74
N TRP A 124 11.05 -9.96 -0.63
CA TRP A 124 10.51 -8.64 -0.38
C TRP A 124 11.61 -7.56 -0.41
N GLU A 125 12.74 -7.80 0.25
CA GLU A 125 13.91 -6.91 0.29
C GLU A 125 14.59 -6.73 -1.09
N LEU A 126 14.47 -7.73 -1.99
CA LEU A 126 15.10 -7.73 -3.32
C LEU A 126 14.21 -7.20 -4.44
N GLU A 127 12.91 -7.38 -4.37
CA GLU A 127 11.99 -7.06 -5.47
C GLU A 127 11.29 -5.70 -5.28
N TYR A 128 10.95 -5.34 -4.06
CA TYR A 128 10.21 -4.10 -3.75
C TYR A 128 11.06 -2.99 -3.12
N ASN A 129 12.32 -3.29 -2.81
CA ASN A 129 13.38 -2.36 -2.49
C ASN A 129 13.02 -1.14 -1.63
N LEU A 130 12.86 -1.32 -0.33
CA LEU A 130 13.18 -0.33 0.74
C LEU A 130 12.83 1.16 0.53
N LEU A 131 12.14 1.55 -0.54
CA LEU A 131 11.90 2.96 -0.87
C LEU A 131 10.57 3.50 -0.36
N SER A 132 9.69 2.61 0.10
CA SER A 132 8.32 2.96 0.48
C SER A 132 8.06 2.93 1.98
N CYS A 133 8.94 2.34 2.77
CA CYS A 133 8.73 2.33 4.20
C CYS A 133 8.86 3.71 4.83
N ASP A 134 7.87 4.14 5.57
CA ASP A 134 7.84 5.42 6.26
C ASP A 134 8.97 5.52 7.31
N ASN A 135 10.05 6.17 6.91
CA ASN A 135 11.23 6.38 7.76
C ASN A 135 10.99 7.41 8.88
N LYS A 136 9.94 7.20 9.69
CA LYS A 136 9.59 8.09 10.82
C LYS A 136 10.72 8.26 11.84
N ASN A 137 11.58 7.24 11.99
CA ASN A 137 12.62 7.19 13.02
C ASN A 137 14.05 7.27 12.46
N GLY A 138 14.23 7.37 11.14
CA GLY A 138 15.55 7.41 10.49
C GLY A 138 16.21 6.05 10.33
N ASP A 139 15.49 4.96 10.56
CA ASP A 139 15.89 3.59 10.27
C ASP A 139 14.95 3.01 9.21
N PRO A 140 15.35 2.93 7.94
CA PRO A 140 14.48 2.50 6.84
C PRO A 140 14.06 1.01 6.93
N LEU A 141 14.61 0.25 7.87
CA LEU A 141 14.25 -1.15 8.07
C LEU A 141 13.35 -1.36 9.30
N ALA A 142 13.42 -0.48 10.29
CA ALA A 142 12.71 -0.69 11.55
C ALA A 142 11.20 -0.45 11.44
N ASP A 143 10.77 0.45 10.58
CA ASP A 143 9.36 0.80 10.45
C ASP A 143 8.59 -0.16 9.51
N CYS A 144 9.31 -0.96 8.70
CA CYS A 144 8.76 -1.95 7.79
C CYS A 144 8.61 -3.35 8.38
N VAL A 145 9.21 -3.62 9.55
CA VAL A 145 9.34 -4.98 10.10
C VAL A 145 8.95 -5.09 11.57
N GLU A 146 8.39 -4.04 12.19
CA GLU A 146 8.07 -4.10 13.64
C GLU A 146 6.93 -5.08 13.95
N ASP A 147 6.05 -5.36 12.99
CA ASP A 147 4.90 -6.26 13.18
C ASP A 147 4.90 -7.47 12.22
N TRP A 148 5.73 -7.49 11.18
CA TRP A 148 5.78 -8.57 10.22
C TRP A 148 6.66 -9.74 10.68
N GLN A 149 6.12 -10.95 10.61
CA GLN A 149 6.81 -12.21 10.94
C GLN A 149 6.99 -13.00 9.64
N PRO A 150 8.22 -13.11 9.09
CA PRO A 150 8.42 -13.89 7.85
C PRO A 150 8.14 -15.38 8.09
N ASP A 151 7.59 -16.04 7.09
CA ASP A 151 7.52 -17.49 7.06
C ASP A 151 8.93 -18.10 7.12
N GLU A 152 9.26 -18.80 8.20
CA GLU A 152 10.59 -19.40 8.42
C GLU A 152 10.87 -20.57 7.46
N ASP A 153 9.88 -21.18 6.82
CA ASP A 153 10.07 -22.33 5.95
C ASP A 153 9.65 -22.12 4.47
N GLY A 154 8.87 -21.10 4.15
CA GLY A 154 8.50 -20.69 2.79
C GLY A 154 7.81 -21.76 1.95
N ASN A 155 7.35 -22.86 2.57
CA ASN A 155 6.78 -24.01 1.90
C ASN A 155 5.38 -24.40 2.36
N SER A 156 4.92 -23.85 3.46
CA SER A 156 3.53 -23.96 3.93
C SER A 156 2.78 -22.70 3.53
N THR A 157 1.86 -22.83 2.60
CA THR A 157 0.96 -21.74 2.20
C THR A 157 -0.46 -22.17 2.50
N THR A 158 -1.20 -21.28 3.13
CA THR A 158 -2.64 -21.42 3.38
C THR A 158 -3.42 -20.45 2.49
N ASP A 159 -4.73 -20.41 2.59
CA ASP A 159 -5.58 -19.50 1.81
C ASP A 159 -5.99 -18.32 2.71
N PRO A 160 -5.44 -17.10 2.54
CA PRO A 160 -5.70 -15.94 3.40
C PRO A 160 -7.17 -15.48 3.44
N LEU A 161 -8.06 -16.21 2.81
CA LEU A 161 -9.50 -15.97 2.82
C LEU A 161 -10.30 -17.17 3.37
N ASP A 162 -9.64 -18.21 3.92
CA ASP A 162 -10.28 -19.41 4.44
C ASP A 162 -9.55 -19.94 5.69
N LYS A 163 -10.02 -19.59 6.86
CA LYS A 163 -9.47 -19.91 8.20
C LYS A 163 -9.07 -21.38 8.46
N ASP A 164 -9.48 -22.30 7.65
CA ASP A 164 -9.27 -23.75 7.79
C ASP A 164 -9.10 -24.33 6.37
N THR A 165 -7.95 -24.00 5.75
CA THR A 165 -7.64 -24.27 4.34
C THR A 165 -7.78 -25.76 3.99
N ASP A 166 -7.47 -26.68 4.90
CA ASP A 166 -7.54 -28.12 4.66
C ASP A 166 -8.88 -28.75 5.10
N GLY A 167 -9.73 -28.02 5.83
CA GLY A 167 -11.07 -28.41 6.20
C GLY A 167 -11.15 -29.44 7.33
N ASP A 168 -10.12 -29.53 8.17
CA ASP A 168 -10.04 -30.50 9.24
C ASP A 168 -10.72 -30.05 10.55
N GLY A 169 -11.00 -28.74 10.68
CA GLY A 169 -11.72 -28.12 11.79
C GLY A 169 -10.81 -27.50 12.85
N ILE A 170 -9.52 -27.33 12.55
CA ILE A 170 -8.57 -26.50 13.28
C ILE A 170 -8.32 -25.27 12.38
N GLU A 171 -8.23 -24.08 12.94
CA GLU A 171 -7.89 -22.88 12.16
C GLU A 171 -6.39 -22.89 11.86
N ASP A 172 -5.97 -22.40 10.68
CA ASP A 172 -4.60 -22.49 10.21
C ASP A 172 -3.63 -21.84 11.21
N GLY A 173 -3.98 -20.71 11.81
CA GLY A 173 -3.21 -20.07 12.86
C GLY A 173 -3.10 -20.81 14.19
N ASP A 174 -3.92 -21.85 14.42
CA ASP A 174 -3.84 -22.72 15.60
C ASP A 174 -2.99 -23.99 15.37
N GLU A 175 -2.56 -24.23 14.12
CA GLU A 175 -1.78 -25.43 13.74
C GLU A 175 -0.26 -25.26 13.91
N ASP A 176 0.28 -24.04 14.01
CA ASP A 176 1.71 -23.71 14.12
C ASP A 176 2.26 -23.70 15.56
#